data_5817dc8747142ae6a2851b5cf16ccbee
#
_entry.id   5817dc8747142ae6a2851b5cf16ccbee
#
_cell.length_a   1.000
_cell.length_b   1.000
_cell.length_c   1.000
_cell.angle_alpha   90.00
_cell.angle_beta   90.00
_cell.angle_gamma   90.00
#
_symmetry.space_group_name_H-M   'P 1'
#
loop_
_entity.id
_entity.type
_entity.pdbx_description
1 polymer ?
#
loop_
_entity_poly.entity_id
_entity_poly.type
_entity_poly.pdbx_seq_one_letter_code
_entity_poly.pdbx_strand_id
1 'polypeptide(L)'
;MAVKMFAPNYHDIPLFKGLGREEINEVLHKFHGLIKHFPKSDYIYLAGDCIENLCVVMEGTVQMIKEDIWGEKSIIANLSAGDVFAENYLGKLSDHSVVSYFAASDSEILMLPLGRMLFDGSNHNETNRRLMCNIVSILADNNTRLIEKTEILCKKTLSGKIMAYLEQEARYNGSDKFTIPFNRTDLANYLDADRSALTRELARMRADGLISFEKNTFEILEHSHTE
;
A
#
# COMPACT_ATOMS: atom_id res chain seq x y z
N MET A 1 -1.68 26.90 8.12
CA MET A 1 -2.39 25.88 8.92
C MET A 1 -1.34 25.12 9.70
N ALA A 2 -1.39 25.14 11.04
CA ALA A 2 -0.37 24.50 11.86
C ALA A 2 -0.46 22.98 11.67
N VAL A 3 0.70 22.33 11.45
CA VAL A 3 0.81 20.88 11.53
C VAL A 3 0.19 20.46 12.86
N LYS A 4 -0.85 19.62 12.81
CA LYS A 4 -1.42 18.99 14.00
C LYS A 4 -0.28 18.18 14.64
N MET A 5 0.44 18.79 15.58
CA MET A 5 1.46 18.11 16.37
C MET A 5 0.72 17.01 17.14
N PHE A 6 1.08 15.75 16.85
CA PHE A 6 0.67 14.51 17.51
C PHE A 6 -0.59 13.81 16.99
N ALA A 7 -0.39 12.96 16.00
CA ALA A 7 -1.03 11.65 16.05
C ALA A 7 -0.15 10.72 16.94
N PRO A 8 -0.69 9.85 17.79
CA PRO A 8 0.08 9.07 18.77
C PRO A 8 1.06 8.03 18.19
N ASN A 9 1.08 7.75 16.91
CA ASN A 9 1.69 6.56 16.31
C ASN A 9 2.78 6.82 15.26
N TYR A 10 3.45 7.99 15.23
CA TYR A 10 4.57 8.21 14.29
C TYR A 10 5.70 7.19 14.43
N HIS A 11 5.91 6.63 15.64
CA HIS A 11 6.97 5.65 15.90
C HIS A 11 6.73 4.30 15.21
N ASP A 12 5.46 3.96 14.91
CA ASP A 12 5.08 2.71 14.25
C ASP A 12 5.19 2.81 12.72
N ILE A 13 5.38 4.03 12.19
CA ILE A 13 5.52 4.26 10.76
C ILE A 13 6.94 3.87 10.32
N PRO A 14 7.10 2.96 9.33
CA PRO A 14 8.40 2.50 8.85
C PRO A 14 9.35 3.64 8.47
N LEU A 15 8.83 4.76 7.93
CA LEU A 15 9.62 5.95 7.59
C LEU A 15 10.37 6.53 8.79
N PHE A 16 9.78 6.49 9.98
CA PHE A 16 10.33 7.08 11.20
C PHE A 16 10.93 6.05 12.16
N LYS A 17 11.13 4.82 11.70
CA LYS A 17 11.69 3.73 12.51
C LYS A 17 13.04 4.13 13.11
N GLY A 18 13.16 3.99 14.43
CA GLY A 18 14.39 4.29 15.19
C GLY A 18 14.65 5.78 15.42
N LEU A 19 13.74 6.68 15.04
CA LEU A 19 13.77 8.10 15.37
C LEU A 19 13.01 8.38 16.66
N GLY A 20 13.58 9.24 17.52
CA GLY A 20 12.89 9.75 18.69
C GLY A 20 11.85 10.83 18.33
N ARG A 21 10.97 11.14 19.27
CA ARG A 21 9.89 12.13 19.07
C ARG A 21 10.40 13.50 18.62
N GLU A 22 11.49 13.95 19.20
CA GLU A 22 12.11 15.25 18.87
C GLU A 22 12.68 15.23 17.45
N GLU A 23 13.36 14.13 17.07
CA GLU A 23 13.89 13.92 15.72
C GLU A 23 12.78 13.88 14.66
N ILE A 24 11.66 13.24 14.95
CA ILE A 24 10.49 13.21 14.04
C ILE A 24 9.92 14.63 13.87
N ASN A 25 9.75 15.38 14.96
CA ASN A 25 9.28 16.77 14.89
C ASN A 25 10.24 17.64 14.08
N GLU A 26 11.55 17.48 14.26
CA GLU A 26 12.58 18.18 13.48
C GLU A 26 12.45 17.85 11.98
N VAL A 27 12.27 16.57 11.62
CA VAL A 27 12.04 16.12 10.24
C VAL A 27 10.78 16.78 9.66
N LEU A 28 9.65 16.71 10.37
CA LEU A 28 8.39 17.29 9.90
C LEU A 28 8.47 18.80 9.72
N HIS A 29 9.14 19.49 10.63
CA HIS A 29 9.33 20.95 10.54
C HIS A 29 10.31 21.31 9.40
N LYS A 30 11.45 20.64 9.33
CA LYS A 30 12.49 20.88 8.33
C LYS A 30 11.98 20.67 6.91
N PHE A 31 11.27 19.60 6.68
CA PHE A 31 10.73 19.25 5.37
C PHE A 31 9.34 19.83 5.11
N HIS A 32 8.80 20.65 6.02
CA HIS A 32 7.46 21.25 5.90
C HIS A 32 6.37 20.21 5.65
N GLY A 33 6.40 19.13 6.42
CA GLY A 33 5.39 18.08 6.35
C GLY A 33 3.98 18.64 6.55
N LEU A 34 3.04 18.24 5.70
CA LEU A 34 1.66 18.71 5.74
C LEU A 34 0.72 17.50 5.77
N ILE A 35 -0.19 17.46 6.74
CA ILE A 35 -1.28 16.48 6.74
C ILE A 35 -2.46 17.07 5.96
N LYS A 36 -2.94 16.31 4.96
CA LYS A 36 -4.14 16.63 4.19
C LYS A 36 -5.19 15.54 4.40
N HIS A 37 -6.43 15.99 4.52
CA HIS A 37 -7.60 15.10 4.53
C HIS A 37 -8.12 14.92 3.11
N PHE A 38 -8.41 13.65 2.76
CA PHE A 38 -9.02 13.25 1.50
C PHE A 38 -10.29 12.45 1.81
N PRO A 39 -11.47 12.97 1.46
CA PRO A 39 -12.71 12.22 1.54
C PRO A 39 -12.66 10.93 0.74
N LYS A 40 -13.46 9.96 1.13
CA LYS A 40 -13.63 8.74 0.35
C LYS A 40 -13.99 9.08 -1.10
N SER A 41 -13.35 8.38 -2.03
CA SER A 41 -13.47 8.51 -3.48
C SER A 41 -12.70 9.68 -4.09
N ASP A 42 -11.94 10.47 -3.33
CA ASP A 42 -11.07 11.49 -3.86
C ASP A 42 -9.74 10.91 -4.36
N TYR A 43 -9.18 11.54 -5.38
CA TYR A 43 -7.83 11.24 -5.85
C TYR A 43 -6.81 12.10 -5.11
N ILE A 44 -5.74 11.45 -4.63
CA ILE A 44 -4.57 12.10 -4.04
C ILE A 44 -3.63 12.56 -5.16
N TYR A 45 -3.43 11.68 -6.15
CA TYR A 45 -2.74 11.93 -7.41
C TYR A 45 -3.41 11.13 -8.53
N LEU A 46 -3.51 11.73 -9.70
CA LEU A 46 -3.92 11.04 -10.93
C LEU A 46 -2.69 10.53 -11.70
N ALA A 47 -2.89 9.50 -12.49
CA ALA A 47 -1.90 9.13 -13.51
C ALA A 47 -1.67 10.33 -14.44
N GLY A 48 -0.40 10.67 -14.67
CA GLY A 48 -0.01 11.88 -15.40
C GLY A 48 0.33 13.08 -14.51
N ASP A 49 -0.04 13.08 -13.23
CA ASP A 49 0.36 14.15 -12.31
C ASP A 49 1.86 14.10 -12.00
N CYS A 50 2.46 15.27 -11.79
CA CYS A 50 3.81 15.36 -11.26
C CYS A 50 3.79 15.06 -9.75
N ILE A 51 4.56 14.08 -9.31
CA ILE A 51 4.65 13.70 -7.90
C ILE A 51 5.71 14.54 -7.21
N GLU A 52 5.28 15.38 -6.30
CA GLU A 52 6.16 16.29 -5.56
C GLU A 52 6.42 15.85 -4.12
N ASN A 53 5.61 14.91 -3.59
CA ASN A 53 5.68 14.53 -2.19
C ASN A 53 5.83 13.01 -2.02
N LEU A 54 6.66 12.62 -1.06
CA LEU A 54 6.55 11.33 -0.39
C LEU A 54 5.33 11.38 0.52
N CYS A 55 4.50 10.35 0.45
CA CYS A 55 3.23 10.31 1.17
C CYS A 55 3.19 9.16 2.18
N VAL A 56 2.58 9.41 3.33
CA VAL A 56 2.32 8.39 4.36
C VAL A 56 0.84 8.38 4.68
N VAL A 57 0.23 7.22 4.68
CA VAL A 57 -1.15 7.05 5.15
C VAL A 57 -1.16 7.14 6.67
N MET A 58 -1.73 8.20 7.23
CA MET A 58 -1.86 8.39 8.67
C MET A 58 -3.11 7.73 9.21
N GLU A 59 -4.20 7.80 8.44
CA GLU A 59 -5.49 7.18 8.74
C GLU A 59 -6.21 6.83 7.44
N GLY A 60 -7.04 5.79 7.47
CA GLY A 60 -7.83 5.37 6.33
C GLY A 60 -7.13 4.36 5.43
N THR A 61 -7.54 4.31 4.17
CA THR A 61 -7.07 3.37 3.16
C THR A 61 -6.91 4.06 1.82
N VAL A 62 -5.77 3.88 1.18
CA VAL A 62 -5.46 4.39 -0.16
C VAL A 62 -5.21 3.22 -1.10
N GLN A 63 -5.74 3.28 -2.30
CA GLN A 63 -5.48 2.32 -3.36
C GLN A 63 -4.58 2.93 -4.43
N MET A 64 -3.54 2.22 -4.80
CA MET A 64 -2.75 2.49 -5.99
C MET A 64 -3.41 1.74 -7.16
N ILE A 65 -3.93 2.49 -8.12
CA ILE A 65 -4.73 1.94 -9.22
C ILE A 65 -4.18 2.36 -10.58
N LYS A 66 -4.46 1.54 -11.57
CA LYS A 66 -4.34 1.89 -12.98
C LYS A 66 -5.72 1.79 -13.62
N GLU A 67 -6.11 2.80 -14.36
CA GLU A 67 -7.32 2.81 -15.15
C GLU A 67 -6.96 2.63 -16.63
N ASP A 68 -7.71 1.79 -17.32
CA ASP A 68 -7.59 1.66 -18.78
C ASP A 68 -8.43 2.73 -19.50
N ILE A 69 -8.38 2.71 -20.84
CA ILE A 69 -9.11 3.67 -21.68
C ILE A 69 -10.64 3.52 -21.61
N TRP A 70 -11.16 2.44 -21.04
CA TRP A 70 -12.58 2.17 -20.82
C TRP A 70 -13.02 2.47 -19.40
N GLY A 71 -12.09 2.94 -18.52
CA GLY A 71 -12.36 3.25 -17.11
C GLY A 71 -12.36 2.03 -16.19
N GLU A 72 -11.89 0.88 -16.67
CA GLU A 72 -11.71 -0.30 -15.82
C GLU A 72 -10.51 -0.11 -14.88
N LYS A 73 -10.71 -0.39 -13.59
CA LYS A 73 -9.72 -0.18 -12.54
C LYS A 73 -9.02 -1.48 -12.19
N SER A 74 -7.70 -1.50 -12.34
CA SER A 74 -6.84 -2.54 -11.79
C SER A 74 -6.19 -2.04 -10.52
N ILE A 75 -6.38 -2.73 -9.40
CA ILE A 75 -5.74 -2.39 -8.12
C ILE A 75 -4.34 -2.98 -8.10
N ILE A 76 -3.32 -2.11 -8.03
CA ILE A 76 -1.92 -2.51 -7.94
C ILE A 76 -1.55 -2.82 -6.50
N ALA A 77 -1.91 -1.93 -5.57
CA ALA A 77 -1.67 -2.12 -4.14
C ALA A 77 -2.79 -1.49 -3.31
N ASN A 78 -2.99 -2.03 -2.11
CA ASN A 78 -3.84 -1.44 -1.08
C ASN A 78 -2.93 -0.98 0.07
N LEU A 79 -3.06 0.28 0.44
CA LEU A 79 -2.21 0.97 1.40
C LEU A 79 -3.04 1.32 2.63
N SER A 80 -2.56 0.93 3.80
CA SER A 80 -3.21 1.14 5.10
C SER A 80 -2.43 2.15 5.95
N ALA A 81 -2.95 2.51 7.10
CA ALA A 81 -2.25 3.38 8.03
C ALA A 81 -0.83 2.86 8.35
N GLY A 82 0.16 3.74 8.23
CA GLY A 82 1.58 3.44 8.34
C GLY A 82 2.29 3.18 7.00
N ASP A 83 1.57 2.82 5.94
CA ASP A 83 2.19 2.59 4.64
C ASP A 83 2.67 3.89 4.01
N VAL A 84 3.81 3.79 3.32
CA VAL A 84 4.45 4.89 2.59
C VAL A 84 4.25 4.66 1.10
N PHE A 85 3.97 5.72 0.35
CA PHE A 85 3.80 5.65 -1.09
C PHE A 85 4.39 6.87 -1.81
N ALA A 86 4.49 6.76 -3.14
CA ALA A 86 5.17 7.73 -4.01
C ALA A 86 6.69 7.82 -3.80
N GLU A 87 7.30 6.89 -3.06
CA GLU A 87 8.74 6.79 -2.82
C GLU A 87 9.53 6.46 -4.09
N ASN A 88 8.90 5.81 -5.06
CA ASN A 88 9.48 5.47 -6.36
C ASN A 88 9.75 6.70 -7.26
N TYR A 89 9.24 7.87 -6.88
CA TYR A 89 9.51 9.15 -7.54
C TYR A 89 10.65 9.92 -6.87
N LEU A 90 11.23 9.40 -5.79
CA LEU A 90 12.44 9.95 -5.17
C LEU A 90 13.58 10.02 -6.21
N GLY A 91 14.15 11.21 -6.38
CA GLY A 91 15.20 11.45 -7.38
C GLY A 91 14.72 11.71 -8.80
N LYS A 92 13.41 11.65 -9.05
CA LYS A 92 12.80 11.84 -10.37
C LYS A 92 11.83 13.03 -10.38
N LEU A 93 12.31 14.18 -9.93
CA LEU A 93 11.49 15.38 -9.63
C LEU A 93 10.63 15.92 -10.78
N SER A 94 10.74 15.36 -11.97
CA SER A 94 9.95 15.76 -13.16
C SER A 94 9.15 14.62 -13.77
N ASP A 95 9.18 13.43 -13.17
CA ASP A 95 8.45 12.30 -13.73
C ASP A 95 6.96 12.36 -13.36
N HIS A 96 6.14 12.04 -14.34
CA HIS A 96 4.70 11.93 -14.17
C HIS A 96 4.33 10.56 -13.58
N SER A 97 3.30 10.54 -12.73
CA SER A 97 2.81 9.30 -12.18
C SER A 97 2.26 8.37 -13.26
N VAL A 98 2.67 7.11 -13.23
CA VAL A 98 2.13 6.06 -14.12
C VAL A 98 0.89 5.39 -13.55
N VAL A 99 0.51 5.74 -12.32
CA VAL A 99 -0.64 5.22 -11.56
C VAL A 99 -1.40 6.35 -10.90
N SER A 100 -2.65 6.08 -10.51
CA SER A 100 -3.42 7.00 -9.66
C SER A 100 -3.42 6.49 -8.22
N TYR A 101 -3.45 7.41 -7.26
CA TYR A 101 -3.64 7.14 -5.84
C TYR A 101 -5.01 7.66 -5.41
N PHE A 102 -5.83 6.76 -4.91
CA PHE A 102 -7.26 6.95 -4.69
C PHE A 102 -7.62 6.65 -3.22
N ALA A 103 -8.35 7.54 -2.56
CA ALA A 103 -8.83 7.34 -1.19
C ALA A 103 -10.01 6.36 -1.18
N ALA A 104 -9.78 5.11 -0.77
CA ALA A 104 -10.82 4.08 -0.68
C ALA A 104 -11.73 4.26 0.55
N SER A 105 -11.28 5.01 1.55
CA SER A 105 -12.03 5.51 2.70
C SER A 105 -11.64 6.96 2.97
N ASP A 106 -12.33 7.64 3.88
CA ASP A 106 -11.85 8.91 4.42
C ASP A 106 -10.45 8.70 4.96
N SER A 107 -9.50 9.53 4.52
CA SER A 107 -8.06 9.30 4.77
C SER A 107 -7.33 10.58 5.15
N GLU A 108 -6.40 10.49 6.10
CA GLU A 108 -5.43 11.54 6.40
C GLU A 108 -4.06 11.13 5.85
N ILE A 109 -3.43 11.98 5.04
CA ILE A 109 -2.17 11.73 4.37
C ILE A 109 -1.14 12.77 4.80
N LEU A 110 -0.02 12.29 5.36
CA LEU A 110 1.16 13.13 5.57
C LEU A 110 1.92 13.23 4.24
N MET A 111 2.14 14.46 3.79
CA MET A 111 2.86 14.79 2.56
C MET A 111 4.18 15.46 2.91
N LEU A 112 5.29 14.92 2.43
CA LEU A 112 6.67 15.40 2.65
C LEU A 112 7.29 15.75 1.30
N PRO A 113 7.64 17.02 1.02
CA PRO A 113 8.23 17.43 -0.26
C PRO A 113 9.54 16.69 -0.59
N LEU A 114 9.54 15.89 -1.66
CA LEU A 114 10.66 15.06 -2.10
C LEU A 114 11.93 15.86 -2.39
N GLY A 115 11.78 16.99 -3.08
CA GLY A 115 12.91 17.82 -3.49
C GLY A 115 13.74 18.34 -2.31
N ARG A 116 13.08 18.64 -1.20
CA ARG A 116 13.77 19.10 0.03
C ARG A 116 14.48 17.95 0.74
N MET A 117 13.92 16.75 0.67
CA MET A 117 14.51 15.57 1.32
C MET A 117 15.85 15.16 0.68
N LEU A 118 15.98 15.32 -0.63
CA LEU A 118 17.15 14.86 -1.37
C LEU A 118 18.24 15.92 -1.57
N PHE A 119 17.86 17.20 -1.77
CA PHE A 119 18.77 18.24 -2.23
C PHE A 119 19.14 19.27 -1.16
N ASP A 120 18.64 19.11 0.08
CA ASP A 120 19.11 19.95 1.19
C ASP A 120 20.53 19.53 1.59
N GLY A 121 21.53 20.27 1.10
CA GLY A 121 22.95 20.02 1.36
C GLY A 121 23.40 20.10 2.83
N SER A 122 22.47 20.43 3.77
CA SER A 122 22.69 20.39 5.23
C SER A 122 22.55 18.97 5.82
N ASN A 123 22.47 17.94 4.99
CA ASN A 123 21.97 16.58 5.31
C ASN A 123 22.99 15.63 5.94
N HIS A 124 23.99 16.08 6.69
CA HIS A 124 25.00 15.18 7.27
C HIS A 124 24.72 14.77 8.73
N ASN A 125 23.48 14.93 9.24
CA ASN A 125 23.15 14.46 10.57
C ASN A 125 22.65 13.00 10.60
N GLU A 126 22.73 12.38 11.76
CA GLU A 126 22.34 10.97 11.97
C GLU A 126 20.85 10.73 11.69
N THR A 127 19.99 11.70 12.01
CA THR A 127 18.54 11.64 11.74
C THR A 127 18.25 11.49 10.25
N ASN A 128 18.90 12.29 9.40
CA ASN A 128 18.72 12.21 7.96
C ASN A 128 19.29 10.91 7.39
N ARG A 129 20.42 10.43 7.91
CA ARG A 129 20.97 9.13 7.52
C ARG A 129 19.99 8.00 7.83
N ARG A 130 19.38 7.98 9.02
CA ARG A 130 18.35 6.98 9.39
C ARG A 130 17.14 7.09 8.51
N LEU A 131 16.64 8.30 8.26
CA LEU A 131 15.50 8.53 7.37
C LEU A 131 15.76 7.94 5.97
N MET A 132 16.95 8.19 5.40
CA MET A 132 17.33 7.62 4.10
C MET A 132 17.43 6.09 4.14
N CYS A 133 18.00 5.51 5.18
CA CYS A 133 18.04 4.05 5.35
C CYS A 133 16.62 3.47 5.44
N ASN A 134 15.70 4.14 6.15
CA ASN A 134 14.31 3.71 6.23
C ASN A 134 13.61 3.77 4.87
N ILE A 135 13.84 4.82 4.08
CA ILE A 135 13.32 4.93 2.70
C ILE A 135 13.83 3.80 1.82
N VAL A 136 15.13 3.48 1.90
CA VAL A 136 15.70 2.35 1.13
C VAL A 136 15.06 1.02 1.56
N SER A 137 14.83 0.82 2.86
CA SER A 137 14.13 -0.37 3.35
C SER A 137 12.70 -0.45 2.82
N ILE A 138 11.95 0.67 2.85
CA ILE A 138 10.59 0.75 2.31
C ILE A 138 10.57 0.41 0.81
N LEU A 139 11.50 0.96 0.02
CA LEU A 139 11.63 0.65 -1.40
C LEU A 139 11.90 -0.83 -1.64
N ALA A 140 12.74 -1.46 -0.83
CA ALA A 140 13.03 -2.89 -0.90
C ALA A 140 11.79 -3.72 -0.57
N ASP A 141 11.07 -3.38 0.51
CA ASP A 141 9.86 -4.07 0.93
C ASP A 141 8.74 -3.94 -0.12
N ASN A 142 8.54 -2.74 -0.67
CA ASN A 142 7.56 -2.51 -1.72
C ASN A 142 7.91 -3.26 -3.02
N ASN A 143 9.21 -3.34 -3.37
CA ASN A 143 9.65 -4.15 -4.50
C ASN A 143 9.33 -5.64 -4.29
N THR A 144 9.56 -6.16 -3.08
CA THR A 144 9.20 -7.54 -2.72
C THR A 144 7.70 -7.79 -2.87
N ARG A 145 6.84 -6.89 -2.37
CA ARG A 145 5.39 -6.98 -2.53
C ARG A 145 4.95 -6.99 -4.00
N LEU A 146 5.62 -6.21 -4.86
CA LEU A 146 5.35 -6.21 -6.31
C LEU A 146 5.74 -7.53 -6.96
N ILE A 147 6.87 -8.14 -6.57
CA ILE A 147 7.29 -9.46 -7.04
C ILE A 147 6.25 -10.52 -6.64
N GLU A 148 5.83 -10.54 -5.38
CA GLU A 148 4.81 -11.47 -4.87
C GLU A 148 3.48 -11.31 -5.62
N LYS A 149 3.02 -10.07 -5.85
CA LYS A 149 1.83 -9.81 -6.66
C LYS A 149 1.98 -10.33 -8.09
N THR A 150 3.14 -10.12 -8.69
CA THR A 150 3.44 -10.63 -10.03
C THR A 150 3.35 -12.15 -10.05
N GLU A 151 3.87 -12.83 -9.03
CA GLU A 151 3.79 -14.29 -8.89
C GLU A 151 2.33 -14.76 -8.83
N ILE A 152 1.47 -14.09 -8.04
CA ILE A 152 0.03 -14.37 -7.97
C ILE A 152 -0.61 -14.23 -9.36
N LEU A 153 -0.36 -13.12 -10.05
CA LEU A 153 -0.97 -12.84 -11.35
C LEU A 153 -0.49 -13.78 -12.46
N CYS A 154 0.70 -14.34 -12.34
CA CYS A 154 1.25 -15.35 -13.25
C CYS A 154 0.62 -16.74 -13.09
N LYS A 155 -0.17 -17.01 -12.04
CA LYS A 155 -0.89 -18.29 -11.92
C LYS A 155 -1.90 -18.43 -13.05
N LYS A 156 -1.94 -19.61 -13.70
CA LYS A 156 -2.73 -19.85 -14.91
C LYS A 156 -4.24 -19.86 -14.67
N THR A 157 -4.67 -20.25 -13.46
CA THR A 157 -6.08 -20.40 -13.11
C THR A 157 -6.50 -19.39 -12.06
N LEU A 158 -7.77 -19.00 -12.05
CA LEU A 158 -8.31 -18.11 -11.03
C LEU A 158 -8.24 -18.76 -9.63
N SER A 159 -8.47 -20.06 -9.51
CA SER A 159 -8.26 -20.80 -8.25
C SER A 159 -6.83 -20.68 -7.75
N GLY A 160 -5.84 -20.86 -8.65
CA GLY A 160 -4.43 -20.70 -8.31
C GLY A 160 -4.07 -19.28 -7.88
N LYS A 161 -4.63 -18.24 -8.52
CA LYS A 161 -4.45 -16.84 -8.11
C LYS A 161 -5.05 -16.60 -6.72
N ILE A 162 -6.27 -17.08 -6.48
CA ILE A 162 -6.95 -16.96 -5.18
C ILE A 162 -6.13 -17.64 -4.09
N MET A 163 -5.74 -18.90 -4.28
CA MET A 163 -5.00 -19.65 -3.28
C MET A 163 -3.66 -18.98 -2.97
N ALA A 164 -2.88 -18.62 -4.00
CA ALA A 164 -1.60 -17.93 -3.80
C ALA A 164 -1.75 -16.62 -3.01
N TYR A 165 -2.81 -15.84 -3.27
CA TYR A 165 -3.11 -14.62 -2.50
C TYR A 165 -3.46 -14.95 -1.04
N LEU A 166 -4.33 -15.94 -0.80
CA LEU A 166 -4.73 -16.32 0.56
C LEU A 166 -3.54 -16.90 1.36
N GLU A 167 -2.68 -17.71 0.72
CA GLU A 167 -1.45 -18.22 1.35
C GLU A 167 -0.48 -17.09 1.71
N GLN A 168 -0.38 -16.06 0.87
CA GLN A 168 0.42 -14.86 1.18
C GLN A 168 -0.14 -14.14 2.40
N GLU A 169 -1.45 -13.90 2.46
CA GLU A 169 -2.12 -13.25 3.60
C GLU A 169 -1.97 -14.08 4.88
N ALA A 170 -2.08 -15.41 4.80
CA ALA A 170 -1.85 -16.31 5.93
C ALA A 170 -0.43 -16.16 6.50
N ARG A 171 0.60 -16.10 5.61
CA ARG A 171 1.99 -15.87 6.03
C ARG A 171 2.17 -14.53 6.73
N TYR A 172 1.59 -13.43 6.20
CA TYR A 172 1.69 -12.10 6.80
C TYR A 172 0.98 -12.01 8.16
N ASN A 173 -0.15 -12.70 8.31
CA ASN A 173 -0.90 -12.73 9.57
C ASN A 173 -0.39 -13.78 10.56
N GLY A 174 0.50 -14.71 10.14
CA GLY A 174 0.98 -15.83 10.96
C GLY A 174 -0.15 -16.78 11.39
N SER A 175 -1.22 -16.89 10.60
CA SER A 175 -2.43 -17.65 10.90
C SER A 175 -3.14 -18.06 9.62
N ASP A 176 -3.67 -19.29 9.58
CA ASP A 176 -4.51 -19.77 8.48
C ASP A 176 -5.89 -19.10 8.45
N LYS A 177 -6.27 -18.43 9.54
CA LYS A 177 -7.50 -17.65 9.65
C LYS A 177 -7.20 -16.17 9.80
N PHE A 178 -7.65 -15.36 8.83
CA PHE A 178 -7.35 -13.94 8.72
C PHE A 178 -8.46 -13.17 8.00
N THR A 179 -8.43 -11.84 8.10
CA THR A 179 -9.36 -10.95 7.41
C THR A 179 -8.61 -10.14 6.37
N ILE A 180 -9.10 -10.16 5.12
CA ILE A 180 -8.52 -9.38 4.03
C ILE A 180 -9.16 -7.98 3.96
N PRO A 181 -8.42 -6.96 3.51
CA PRO A 181 -8.93 -5.59 3.41
C PRO A 181 -9.88 -5.37 2.22
N PHE A 182 -9.95 -6.34 1.30
CA PHE A 182 -10.70 -6.21 0.06
C PHE A 182 -12.17 -6.66 0.22
N ASN A 183 -13.10 -5.89 -0.36
CA ASN A 183 -14.41 -6.42 -0.72
C ASN A 183 -14.32 -7.31 -1.97
N ARG A 184 -15.42 -7.92 -2.42
CA ARG A 184 -15.40 -8.85 -3.56
C ARG A 184 -15.04 -8.18 -4.89
N THR A 185 -15.40 -6.92 -5.08
CA THR A 185 -15.05 -6.16 -6.29
C THR A 185 -13.57 -5.83 -6.28
N ASP A 186 -13.06 -5.33 -5.16
CA ASP A 186 -11.65 -4.96 -5.03
C ASP A 186 -10.73 -6.20 -5.14
N LEU A 187 -11.14 -7.35 -4.55
CA LEU A 187 -10.39 -8.59 -4.69
C LEU A 187 -10.35 -9.07 -6.15
N ALA A 188 -11.46 -8.96 -6.87
CA ALA A 188 -11.50 -9.28 -8.29
C ALA A 188 -10.56 -8.38 -9.10
N ASN A 189 -10.62 -7.06 -8.87
CA ASN A 189 -9.73 -6.09 -9.51
C ASN A 189 -8.25 -6.32 -9.13
N TYR A 190 -7.98 -6.74 -7.88
CA TYR A 190 -6.62 -7.07 -7.44
C TYR A 190 -6.06 -8.31 -8.13
N LEU A 191 -6.89 -9.33 -8.37
CA LEU A 191 -6.52 -10.59 -9.01
C LEU A 191 -6.63 -10.56 -10.55
N ASP A 192 -6.99 -9.42 -11.11
CA ASP A 192 -7.27 -9.26 -12.55
C ASP A 192 -8.26 -10.33 -13.03
N ALA A 193 -9.48 -10.27 -12.47
CA ALA A 193 -10.54 -11.24 -12.70
C ALA A 193 -11.92 -10.58 -12.68
N ASP A 194 -12.89 -11.20 -13.38
CA ASP A 194 -14.30 -10.80 -13.30
C ASP A 194 -14.88 -11.13 -11.91
N ARG A 195 -15.64 -10.18 -11.33
CA ARG A 195 -16.25 -10.32 -10.00
C ARG A 195 -17.17 -11.55 -9.91
N SER A 196 -17.92 -11.85 -10.97
CA SER A 196 -18.85 -12.98 -10.98
C SER A 196 -18.12 -14.31 -11.10
N ALA A 197 -17.02 -14.34 -11.85
CA ALA A 197 -16.12 -15.48 -11.93
C ALA A 197 -15.44 -15.74 -10.58
N LEU A 198 -14.92 -14.69 -9.92
CA LEU A 198 -14.33 -14.79 -8.58
C LEU A 198 -15.34 -15.37 -7.57
N THR A 199 -16.58 -14.87 -7.57
CA THR A 199 -17.61 -15.33 -6.62
C THR A 199 -17.94 -16.81 -6.81
N ARG A 200 -18.06 -17.25 -8.06
CA ARG A 200 -18.30 -18.67 -8.38
C ARG A 200 -17.12 -19.54 -7.97
N GLU A 201 -15.90 -19.09 -8.24
CA GLU A 201 -14.70 -19.84 -7.91
C GLU A 201 -14.49 -19.99 -6.40
N LEU A 202 -14.70 -18.91 -5.62
CA LEU A 202 -14.67 -18.98 -4.15
C LEU A 202 -15.72 -19.96 -3.59
N ALA A 203 -16.94 -19.98 -4.17
CA ALA A 203 -17.96 -20.93 -3.75
C ALA A 203 -17.56 -22.38 -4.08
N ARG A 204 -16.92 -22.62 -5.23
CA ARG A 204 -16.38 -23.92 -5.63
C ARG A 204 -15.27 -24.37 -4.67
N MET A 205 -14.26 -23.52 -4.42
CA MET A 205 -13.15 -23.83 -3.51
C MET A 205 -13.65 -24.14 -2.08
N ARG A 206 -14.71 -23.47 -1.63
CA ARG A 206 -15.36 -23.79 -0.34
C ARG A 206 -16.06 -25.15 -0.38
N ALA A 207 -16.76 -25.48 -1.46
CA ALA A 207 -17.42 -26.77 -1.62
C ALA A 207 -16.42 -27.93 -1.70
N ASP A 208 -15.25 -27.68 -2.31
CA ASP A 208 -14.12 -28.63 -2.41
C ASP A 208 -13.36 -28.76 -1.08
N GLY A 209 -13.70 -27.98 -0.04
CA GLY A 209 -13.06 -28.05 1.29
C GLY A 209 -11.69 -27.39 1.37
N LEU A 210 -11.25 -26.63 0.35
CA LEU A 210 -9.94 -25.99 0.33
C LEU A 210 -9.90 -24.77 1.26
N ILE A 211 -10.99 -24.01 1.32
CA ILE A 211 -11.11 -22.77 2.11
C ILE A 211 -12.47 -22.70 2.81
N SER A 212 -12.51 -21.97 3.92
CA SER A 212 -13.75 -21.45 4.48
C SER A 212 -13.72 -19.92 4.48
N PHE A 213 -14.89 -19.28 4.42
CA PHE A 213 -14.96 -17.83 4.55
C PHE A 213 -16.32 -17.34 5.02
N GLU A 214 -16.28 -16.25 5.79
CA GLU A 214 -17.43 -15.43 6.14
C GLU A 214 -17.10 -13.97 5.84
N LYS A 215 -17.85 -13.34 4.90
CA LYS A 215 -17.55 -12.00 4.37
C LYS A 215 -16.09 -11.91 3.89
N ASN A 216 -15.27 -11.11 4.57
CA ASN A 216 -13.85 -10.88 4.24
C ASN A 216 -12.88 -11.68 5.13
N THR A 217 -13.39 -12.50 6.07
CA THR A 217 -12.58 -13.39 6.88
C THR A 217 -12.47 -14.73 6.17
N PHE A 218 -11.26 -15.19 5.95
CA PHE A 218 -10.93 -16.45 5.28
C PHE A 218 -10.20 -17.38 6.24
N GLU A 219 -10.30 -18.67 5.97
CA GLU A 219 -9.55 -19.73 6.63
C GLU A 219 -9.12 -20.75 5.58
N ILE A 220 -7.82 -21.05 5.51
CA ILE A 220 -7.27 -22.09 4.65
C ILE A 220 -7.41 -23.41 5.38
N LEU A 221 -8.11 -24.37 4.76
CA LEU A 221 -8.38 -25.69 5.34
C LEU A 221 -7.39 -26.73 4.82
N GLU A 222 -6.92 -26.56 3.60
CA GLU A 222 -5.98 -27.44 2.94
C GLU A 222 -4.94 -26.58 2.19
N HIS A 223 -3.67 -26.70 2.58
CA HIS A 223 -2.59 -26.05 1.84
C HIS A 223 -2.32 -26.80 0.55
N SER A 224 -2.26 -26.08 -0.58
CA SER A 224 -1.80 -26.68 -1.82
C SER A 224 -0.35 -27.12 -1.63
N HIS A 225 -0.12 -28.43 -1.52
CA HIS A 225 1.22 -29.00 -1.62
C HIS A 225 1.74 -28.73 -3.03
N THR A 226 2.53 -27.67 -3.18
CA THR A 226 3.33 -27.45 -4.40
C THR A 226 4.47 -28.47 -4.36
N GLU A 227 4.34 -29.59 -5.10
CA GLU A 227 5.48 -30.38 -5.53
C GLU A 227 6.30 -29.62 -6.59
#